data_76de3f5adddec3f7e9cf408d6a8890ee
#
_entry.id   76de3f5adddec3f7e9cf408d6a8890ee
#
_cell.length_a   1.000
_cell.length_b   1.000
_cell.length_c   1.000
_cell.angle_alpha   90.00
_cell.angle_beta   90.00
_cell.angle_gamma   90.00
#
_symmetry.space_group_name_H-M   'P 1'
#
loop_
_entity.id
_entity.type
_entity.pdbx_description
1 polymer ?
#
loop_
_entity_poly.entity_id
_entity_poly.type
_entity_poly.pdbx_seq_one_letter_code
_entity_poly.pdbx_strand_id
1 'polypeptide(L)'
;MPKFAFFQGQIVPFEQAKISIMTHAFNYGTGCFEGIRAYWNTDEEQLYILKMREHYQRFMHNWRVLCIDLDYSIEDLESWTVELLHREGYEQDTYIRPLAYKSSLVIGVRLHDLEDDLAIFAEPFGKYIEKEEGASVCVSSWRRISDTAIPARGKITGAYINSAFAKTEAILNDMFQ
;
A
#
# COMPACT_ATOMS: atom_id res chain seq x y z
N MET A 1 7.66 -13.91 4.71
CA MET A 1 8.19 -12.52 4.57
C MET A 1 8.82 -12.37 3.19
N PRO A 2 8.70 -11.21 2.55
CA PRO A 2 9.35 -10.93 1.26
C PRO A 2 10.86 -11.15 1.33
N LYS A 3 11.46 -11.53 0.19
CA LYS A 3 12.93 -11.64 0.03
C LYS A 3 13.50 -10.34 -0.52
N PHE A 4 12.71 -9.62 -1.33
CA PHE A 4 13.11 -8.42 -2.04
C PHE A 4 12.07 -7.30 -1.88
N ALA A 5 12.48 -6.08 -2.18
CA ALA A 5 11.63 -4.92 -2.37
C ALA A 5 12.21 -4.03 -3.49
N PHE A 6 11.35 -3.37 -4.24
CA PHE A 6 11.78 -2.18 -4.97
C PHE A 6 11.87 -1.03 -3.96
N PHE A 7 13.00 -0.36 -3.90
CA PHE A 7 13.26 0.70 -2.94
C PHE A 7 14.30 1.66 -3.52
N GLN A 8 14.00 2.94 -3.51
CA GLN A 8 14.91 4.00 -3.99
C GLN A 8 15.48 3.73 -5.40
N GLY A 9 14.60 3.41 -6.35
CA GLY A 9 14.96 3.23 -7.75
C GLY A 9 15.54 1.86 -8.12
N GLN A 10 15.62 0.89 -7.21
CA GLN A 10 16.20 -0.43 -7.47
C GLN A 10 15.54 -1.57 -6.65
N ILE A 11 15.69 -2.80 -7.11
CA ILE A 11 15.28 -3.97 -6.34
C ILE A 11 16.42 -4.39 -5.43
N VAL A 12 16.16 -4.37 -4.10
CA VAL A 12 17.12 -4.71 -3.04
C VAL A 12 16.62 -5.87 -2.19
N PRO A 13 17.49 -6.56 -1.44
CA PRO A 13 17.05 -7.44 -0.36
C PRO A 13 16.12 -6.72 0.61
N PHE A 14 15.04 -7.36 1.03
CA PHE A 14 13.97 -6.72 1.82
C PHE A 14 14.49 -6.08 3.12
N GLU A 15 15.47 -6.70 3.77
CA GLU A 15 16.08 -6.16 4.99
C GLU A 15 16.86 -4.85 4.79
N GLN A 16 17.18 -4.48 3.55
CA GLN A 16 17.83 -3.22 3.20
C GLN A 16 16.81 -2.09 2.94
N ALA A 17 15.55 -2.42 2.70
CA ALA A 17 14.48 -1.42 2.48
C ALA A 17 14.06 -0.79 3.82
N LYS A 18 14.88 0.11 4.34
CA LYS A 18 14.69 0.76 5.65
C LYS A 18 14.62 2.27 5.51
N ILE A 19 13.76 2.87 6.32
CA ILE A 19 13.63 4.33 6.44
C ILE A 19 14.10 4.81 7.81
N SER A 20 14.52 6.07 7.89
CA SER A 20 14.84 6.74 9.16
C SER A 20 13.57 7.00 9.98
N ILE A 21 13.68 6.99 11.31
CA ILE A 21 12.61 7.47 12.20
C ILE A 21 12.28 8.95 11.96
N MET A 22 13.18 9.72 11.35
CA MET A 22 12.96 11.11 10.98
C MET A 22 12.21 11.28 9.65
N THR A 23 11.94 10.21 8.91
CA THR A 23 11.21 10.28 7.63
C THR A 23 9.87 10.97 7.84
N HIS A 24 9.59 11.99 7.02
CA HIS A 24 8.40 12.83 7.14
C HIS A 24 7.11 11.99 7.11
N ALA A 25 7.02 11.04 6.19
CA ALA A 25 5.86 10.17 6.09
C ALA A 25 5.65 9.28 7.33
N PHE A 26 6.72 8.86 8.00
CA PHE A 26 6.63 8.08 9.24
C PHE A 26 6.06 8.92 10.39
N ASN A 27 6.39 10.19 10.46
CA ASN A 27 5.92 11.11 11.51
C ASN A 27 4.50 11.65 11.25
N TYR A 28 4.13 11.88 9.98
CA TYR A 28 2.92 12.62 9.63
C TYR A 28 1.93 11.85 8.75
N GLY A 29 2.23 10.61 8.38
CA GLY A 29 1.35 9.80 7.53
C GLY A 29 1.23 10.35 6.10
N THR A 30 2.23 11.07 5.60
CA THR A 30 2.28 11.72 4.28
C THR A 30 2.77 10.77 3.20
N GLY A 31 2.05 9.68 3.04
CA GLY A 31 2.24 8.69 1.99
C GLY A 31 0.91 8.21 1.45
N CYS A 32 0.95 7.53 0.33
CA CYS A 32 -0.19 6.83 -0.25
C CYS A 32 0.24 5.44 -0.73
N PHE A 33 -0.72 4.55 -0.87
CA PHE A 33 -0.42 3.17 -1.26
C PHE A 33 -1.51 2.57 -2.13
N GLU A 34 -1.20 1.44 -2.74
CA GLU A 34 -2.16 0.56 -3.36
C GLU A 34 -2.14 -0.84 -2.76
N GLY A 35 -3.16 -1.60 -3.08
CA GLY A 35 -3.25 -3.02 -2.78
C GLY A 35 -3.68 -3.75 -4.03
N ILE A 36 -2.75 -4.43 -4.67
CA ILE A 36 -2.96 -5.13 -5.93
C ILE A 36 -2.92 -6.62 -5.65
N ARG A 37 -3.82 -7.37 -6.26
CA ARG A 37 -3.85 -8.84 -6.13
C ARG A 37 -3.24 -9.48 -7.37
N ALA A 38 -2.41 -10.48 -7.14
CA ALA A 38 -2.00 -11.43 -8.15
C ALA A 38 -2.52 -12.82 -7.75
N TYR A 39 -3.12 -13.52 -8.70
CA TYR A 39 -3.72 -14.84 -8.51
C TYR A 39 -2.85 -15.88 -9.18
N TRP A 40 -2.55 -16.97 -8.47
CA TRP A 40 -1.78 -18.08 -8.97
C TRP A 40 -2.67 -19.02 -9.79
N ASN A 41 -2.28 -19.28 -11.02
CA ASN A 41 -2.88 -20.32 -11.85
C ASN A 41 -1.98 -21.55 -11.83
N THR A 42 -2.47 -22.63 -11.22
CA THR A 42 -1.71 -23.88 -11.04
C THR A 42 -1.50 -24.63 -12.37
N ASP A 43 -2.45 -24.52 -13.32
CA ASP A 43 -2.37 -25.22 -14.60
C ASP A 43 -1.34 -24.59 -15.55
N GLU A 44 -1.14 -23.28 -15.43
CA GLU A 44 -0.21 -22.50 -16.26
C GLU A 44 1.08 -22.12 -15.51
N GLU A 45 1.16 -22.47 -14.23
CA GLU A 45 2.30 -22.17 -13.35
C GLU A 45 2.68 -20.67 -13.39
N GLN A 46 1.66 -19.79 -13.32
CA GLN A 46 1.84 -18.35 -13.51
C GLN A 46 0.96 -17.51 -12.58
N LEU A 47 1.50 -16.36 -12.15
CA LEU A 47 0.76 -15.30 -11.46
C LEU A 47 0.09 -14.35 -12.46
N TYR A 48 -1.20 -14.08 -12.25
CA TYR A 48 -1.99 -13.09 -12.99
C TYR A 48 -2.31 -11.88 -12.13
N ILE A 49 -1.76 -10.73 -12.46
CA ILE A 49 -1.97 -9.49 -11.72
C ILE A 49 -3.27 -8.83 -12.18
N LEU A 50 -4.23 -8.70 -11.26
CA LEU A 50 -5.55 -8.14 -11.58
C LEU A 50 -5.49 -6.63 -11.67
N LYS A 51 -5.87 -6.06 -12.84
CA LYS A 51 -6.06 -4.62 -13.02
C LYS A 51 -4.85 -3.77 -12.61
N MET A 52 -3.63 -4.24 -12.86
CA MET A 52 -2.39 -3.58 -12.42
C MET A 52 -2.32 -2.13 -12.91
N ARG A 53 -2.59 -1.90 -14.21
CA ARG A 53 -2.56 -0.56 -14.81
C ARG A 53 -3.54 0.41 -14.14
N GLU A 54 -4.77 -0.01 -13.92
CA GLU A 54 -5.79 0.82 -13.29
C GLU A 54 -5.46 1.14 -11.83
N HIS A 55 -4.83 0.21 -11.11
CA HIS A 55 -4.29 0.46 -9.79
C HIS A 55 -3.19 1.53 -9.83
N TYR A 56 -2.24 1.44 -10.76
CA TYR A 56 -1.17 2.44 -10.88
C TYR A 56 -1.68 3.80 -11.36
N GLN A 57 -2.69 3.86 -12.23
CA GLN A 57 -3.37 5.12 -12.57
C GLN A 57 -3.96 5.81 -11.34
N ARG A 58 -4.64 5.07 -10.46
CA ARG A 58 -5.18 5.60 -9.21
C ARG A 58 -4.07 5.97 -8.23
N PHE A 59 -3.01 5.20 -8.16
CA PHE A 59 -1.86 5.47 -7.32
C PHE A 59 -1.19 6.81 -7.68
N MET A 60 -0.91 7.04 -8.96
CA MET A 60 -0.36 8.31 -9.44
C MET A 60 -1.33 9.48 -9.26
N HIS A 61 -2.65 9.23 -9.30
CA HIS A 61 -3.61 10.26 -8.92
C HIS A 61 -3.44 10.67 -7.44
N ASN A 62 -3.19 9.72 -6.54
CA ASN A 62 -2.94 10.01 -5.13
C ASN A 62 -1.62 10.78 -4.91
N TRP A 63 -0.61 10.60 -5.77
CA TRP A 63 0.62 11.41 -5.73
C TRP A 63 0.32 12.90 -5.84
N ARG A 64 -0.57 13.28 -6.79
CA ARG A 64 -0.97 14.68 -6.96
C ARG A 64 -1.64 15.26 -5.72
N VAL A 65 -2.44 14.46 -5.01
CA VAL A 65 -3.10 14.88 -3.76
C VAL A 65 -2.07 15.21 -2.67
N LEU A 66 -0.96 14.47 -2.63
CA LEU A 66 0.11 14.63 -1.65
C LEU A 66 1.29 15.47 -2.14
N CYS A 67 1.18 16.11 -3.34
CA CYS A 67 2.28 16.82 -3.98
C CYS A 67 3.55 15.95 -4.10
N ILE A 68 3.38 14.65 -4.34
CA ILE A 68 4.48 13.72 -4.65
C ILE A 68 4.86 13.91 -6.10
N ASP A 69 6.15 14.17 -6.34
CA ASP A 69 6.74 14.40 -7.67
C ASP A 69 7.85 13.36 -7.91
N LEU A 70 7.47 12.25 -8.52
CA LEU A 70 8.35 11.16 -8.92
C LEU A 70 8.31 11.02 -10.45
N ASP A 71 9.47 11.02 -11.08
CA ASP A 71 9.62 10.87 -12.53
C ASP A 71 9.57 9.38 -12.95
N TYR A 72 8.42 8.75 -12.69
CA TYR A 72 8.16 7.36 -13.06
C TYR A 72 6.87 7.27 -13.88
N SER A 73 6.91 6.48 -14.94
CA SER A 73 5.74 6.13 -15.75
C SER A 73 4.96 4.95 -15.16
N ILE A 74 3.74 4.74 -15.64
CA ILE A 74 2.97 3.54 -15.29
C ILE A 74 3.71 2.28 -15.77
N GLU A 75 4.31 2.34 -16.94
CA GLU A 75 5.09 1.28 -17.55
C GLU A 75 6.30 0.88 -16.69
N ASP A 76 6.96 1.85 -16.06
CA ASP A 76 8.06 1.59 -15.12
C ASP A 76 7.54 0.83 -13.88
N LEU A 77 6.44 1.30 -13.29
CA LEU A 77 5.82 0.67 -12.12
C LEU A 77 5.36 -0.76 -12.41
N GLU A 78 4.76 -0.98 -13.58
CA GLU A 78 4.36 -2.31 -14.06
C GLU A 78 5.58 -3.23 -14.23
N SER A 79 6.63 -2.74 -14.88
CA SER A 79 7.86 -3.49 -15.14
C SER A 79 8.56 -3.91 -13.84
N TRP A 80 8.75 -2.98 -12.91
CA TRP A 80 9.37 -3.28 -11.61
C TRP A 80 8.54 -4.23 -10.75
N THR A 81 7.23 -4.14 -10.84
CA THR A 81 6.34 -5.07 -10.13
C THR A 81 6.48 -6.49 -10.67
N VAL A 82 6.49 -6.66 -11.98
CA VAL A 82 6.69 -7.96 -12.62
C VAL A 82 8.07 -8.52 -12.28
N GLU A 83 9.13 -7.70 -12.39
CA GLU A 83 10.49 -8.11 -12.05
C GLU A 83 10.62 -8.51 -10.56
N LEU A 84 9.99 -7.75 -9.66
CA LEU A 84 9.96 -8.06 -8.23
C LEU A 84 9.31 -9.42 -7.97
N LEU A 85 8.12 -9.67 -8.54
CA LEU A 85 7.42 -10.94 -8.38
C LEU A 85 8.21 -12.11 -8.96
N HIS A 86 8.89 -11.90 -10.08
CA HIS A 86 9.75 -12.91 -10.69
C HIS A 86 10.92 -13.29 -9.77
N ARG A 87 11.56 -12.32 -9.12
CA ARG A 87 12.62 -12.59 -8.13
C ARG A 87 12.10 -13.23 -6.84
N GLU A 88 10.89 -12.90 -6.42
CA GLU A 88 10.26 -13.54 -5.25
C GLU A 88 9.94 -15.01 -5.51
N GLY A 89 9.51 -15.37 -6.72
CA GLY A 89 9.17 -16.72 -7.12
C GLY A 89 7.99 -17.31 -6.35
N TYR A 90 6.94 -16.51 -6.10
CA TYR A 90 5.75 -17.00 -5.41
C TYR A 90 4.85 -17.84 -6.34
N GLU A 91 4.47 -19.02 -5.87
CA GLU A 91 3.57 -19.98 -6.51
C GLU A 91 2.22 -20.04 -5.77
N GLN A 92 1.69 -18.90 -5.37
CA GLN A 92 0.43 -18.75 -4.65
C GLN A 92 -0.11 -17.33 -4.77
N ASP A 93 -1.38 -17.15 -4.42
CA ASP A 93 -2.01 -15.84 -4.39
C ASP A 93 -1.17 -14.85 -3.59
N THR A 94 -0.95 -13.69 -4.18
CA THR A 94 0.01 -12.71 -3.68
C THR A 94 -0.63 -11.33 -3.59
N TYR A 95 -0.29 -10.60 -2.56
CA TYR A 95 -0.62 -9.20 -2.36
C TYR A 95 0.60 -8.32 -2.65
N ILE A 96 0.39 -7.29 -3.46
CA ILE A 96 1.42 -6.34 -3.86
C ILE A 96 1.10 -4.98 -3.25
N ARG A 97 2.07 -4.39 -2.57
CA ARG A 97 1.97 -3.10 -1.89
C ARG A 97 2.95 -2.08 -2.48
N PRO A 98 2.52 -1.29 -3.49
CA PRO A 98 3.23 -0.05 -3.80
C PRO A 98 2.91 1.02 -2.75
N LEU A 99 3.94 1.80 -2.38
CA LEU A 99 3.89 2.86 -1.37
C LEU A 99 4.75 4.03 -1.84
N ALA A 100 4.14 5.19 -2.09
CA ALA A 100 4.84 6.44 -2.35
C ALA A 100 4.72 7.36 -1.13
N TYR A 101 5.79 8.08 -0.80
CA TYR A 101 5.84 8.80 0.46
C TYR A 101 6.81 9.99 0.44
N LYS A 102 6.55 10.98 1.30
CA LYS A 102 7.49 12.07 1.57
C LYS A 102 8.69 11.53 2.35
N SER A 103 9.86 11.49 1.70
CA SER A 103 11.07 10.85 2.22
C SER A 103 12.00 11.77 2.99
N SER A 104 11.83 13.10 2.89
CA SER A 104 12.65 14.08 3.60
C SER A 104 12.76 13.82 5.10
N LEU A 105 13.94 14.05 5.65
CA LEU A 105 14.26 13.88 7.09
C LEU A 105 14.09 15.21 7.83
N VAL A 106 12.86 15.72 7.92
CA VAL A 106 12.55 17.03 8.51
C VAL A 106 11.32 16.98 9.41
N ILE A 107 11.29 17.87 10.39
CA ILE A 107 10.12 18.14 11.23
C ILE A 107 9.39 19.36 10.68
N GLY A 108 8.07 19.27 10.56
CA GLY A 108 7.21 20.37 10.10
C GLY A 108 6.13 19.87 9.14
N VAL A 109 4.90 20.36 9.33
CA VAL A 109 3.71 19.87 8.61
C VAL A 109 3.53 20.63 7.30
N ARG A 110 4.00 20.06 6.18
CA ARG A 110 3.82 20.59 4.83
C ARG A 110 3.86 19.44 3.81
N LEU A 111 3.46 19.72 2.55
CA LEU A 111 3.55 18.74 1.45
C LEU A 111 4.46 19.21 0.30
N HIS A 112 4.77 20.51 0.25
CA HIS A 112 5.66 21.12 -0.75
C HIS A 112 7.11 21.17 -0.25
N ASP A 113 8.05 21.31 -1.16
CA ASP A 113 9.50 21.41 -0.89
C ASP A 113 10.01 20.26 0.00
N LEU A 114 9.58 19.04 -0.33
CA LEU A 114 10.00 17.79 0.30
C LEU A 114 10.43 16.80 -0.78
N GLU A 115 11.40 15.99 -0.45
CA GLU A 115 11.79 14.84 -1.26
C GLU A 115 10.72 13.74 -1.20
N ASP A 116 10.63 12.98 -2.27
CA ASP A 116 9.70 11.89 -2.44
C ASP A 116 10.43 10.57 -2.74
N ASP A 117 9.80 9.47 -2.40
CA ASP A 117 10.35 8.16 -2.70
C ASP A 117 9.24 7.09 -2.87
N LEU A 118 9.63 5.95 -3.44
CA LEU A 118 8.77 4.83 -3.75
C LEU A 118 9.35 3.53 -3.20
N ALA A 119 8.47 2.73 -2.61
CA ALA A 119 8.74 1.33 -2.31
C ALA A 119 7.65 0.43 -2.89
N ILE A 120 8.01 -0.77 -3.36
CA ILE A 120 7.07 -1.83 -3.73
C ILE A 120 7.55 -3.11 -3.05
N PHE A 121 6.65 -3.79 -2.36
CA PHE A 121 6.91 -5.14 -1.86
C PHE A 121 5.69 -6.04 -2.11
N ALA A 122 5.93 -7.33 -2.06
CA ALA A 122 4.88 -8.32 -2.24
C ALA A 122 5.01 -9.44 -1.21
N GLU A 123 3.89 -10.00 -0.80
CA GLU A 123 3.89 -11.16 0.08
C GLU A 123 2.74 -12.11 -0.27
N PRO A 124 2.90 -13.41 -0.02
CA PRO A 124 1.80 -14.36 -0.12
C PRO A 124 0.64 -13.94 0.77
N PHE A 125 -0.55 -13.91 0.21
CA PHE A 125 -1.73 -13.48 0.93
C PHE A 125 -2.97 -14.26 0.45
N GLY A 126 -3.47 -15.13 1.28
CA GLY A 126 -4.66 -15.93 1.02
C GLY A 126 -5.98 -15.12 1.03
N LYS A 127 -7.05 -15.75 1.47
CA LYS A 127 -8.37 -15.10 1.58
C LYS A 127 -8.33 -13.98 2.61
N TYR A 128 -8.88 -12.81 2.26
CA TYR A 128 -8.97 -11.65 3.17
C TYR A 128 -9.96 -11.90 4.33
N ILE A 129 -11.01 -12.67 4.06
CA ILE A 129 -12.00 -13.11 5.03
C ILE A 129 -11.98 -14.64 5.03
N GLU A 130 -11.61 -15.24 6.16
CA GLU A 130 -11.48 -16.71 6.27
C GLU A 130 -12.83 -17.43 6.30
N LYS A 131 -13.90 -16.75 6.78
CA LYS A 131 -15.24 -17.34 6.90
C LYS A 131 -16.04 -17.12 5.61
N GLU A 132 -16.29 -18.21 4.87
CA GLU A 132 -17.16 -18.20 3.66
C GLU A 132 -18.66 -18.10 4.02
N GLU A 133 -19.06 -18.47 5.22
CA GLU A 133 -20.45 -18.52 5.68
C GLU A 133 -21.04 -17.15 6.07
N GLY A 134 -20.22 -16.10 6.01
CA GLY A 134 -20.60 -14.74 6.38
C GLY A 134 -19.75 -14.15 7.49
N ALA A 135 -19.77 -12.83 7.61
CA ALA A 135 -19.04 -12.09 8.64
C ALA A 135 -20.03 -11.38 9.58
N SER A 136 -19.74 -11.40 10.87
CA SER A 136 -20.43 -10.53 11.84
C SER A 136 -20.02 -9.09 11.62
N VAL A 137 -20.97 -8.17 11.60
CA VAL A 137 -20.73 -6.74 11.37
C VAL A 137 -21.38 -5.88 12.44
N CYS A 138 -20.79 -4.72 12.69
CA CYS A 138 -21.36 -3.72 13.57
C CYS A 138 -21.30 -2.33 12.95
N VAL A 139 -22.10 -1.41 13.49
CA VAL A 139 -21.97 0.02 13.16
C VAL A 139 -21.03 0.64 14.18
N SER A 140 -19.85 1.07 13.70
CA SER A 140 -18.83 1.68 14.53
C SER A 140 -19.27 3.05 15.06
N SER A 141 -18.82 3.40 16.26
CA SER A 141 -18.95 4.75 16.82
C SER A 141 -18.00 5.75 16.13
N TRP A 142 -16.94 5.30 15.49
CA TRP A 142 -16.00 6.11 14.74
C TRP A 142 -16.56 6.47 13.36
N ARG A 143 -16.76 7.76 13.12
CA ARG A 143 -17.23 8.25 11.82
C ARG A 143 -16.09 8.24 10.81
N ARG A 144 -16.41 7.88 9.56
CA ARG A 144 -15.47 8.01 8.46
C ARG A 144 -14.99 9.45 8.33
N ILE A 145 -13.69 9.64 8.12
CA ILE A 145 -13.04 10.93 7.86
C ILE A 145 -13.79 11.66 6.73
N SER A 146 -14.10 12.95 6.93
CA SER A 146 -14.76 13.75 5.90
C SER A 146 -13.81 14.07 4.74
N ASP A 147 -14.38 14.22 3.54
CA ASP A 147 -13.62 14.56 2.32
C ASP A 147 -12.91 15.94 2.42
N THR A 148 -13.42 16.82 3.29
CA THR A 148 -12.83 18.13 3.57
C THR A 148 -11.70 18.08 4.61
N ALA A 149 -11.53 16.96 5.33
CA ALA A 149 -10.40 16.74 6.24
C ALA A 149 -9.24 16.02 5.53
N ILE A 150 -9.52 14.85 4.98
CA ILE A 150 -8.59 14.13 4.09
C ILE A 150 -9.42 13.57 2.93
N PRO A 151 -9.03 13.82 1.66
CA PRO A 151 -9.79 13.34 0.51
C PRO A 151 -10.10 11.85 0.59
N ALA A 152 -11.37 11.48 0.75
CA ALA A 152 -11.81 10.11 1.00
C ALA A 152 -11.49 9.15 -0.16
N ARG A 153 -11.37 9.68 -1.39
CA ARG A 153 -10.94 8.95 -2.58
C ARG A 153 -9.43 8.68 -2.64
N GLY A 154 -8.63 9.36 -1.78
CA GLY A 154 -7.19 9.13 -1.67
C GLY A 154 -6.89 7.93 -0.77
N LYS A 155 -6.04 7.01 -1.24
CA LYS A 155 -5.50 5.92 -0.41
C LYS A 155 -4.30 6.41 0.41
N ILE A 156 -4.54 7.41 1.28
CA ILE A 156 -3.53 8.11 2.07
C ILE A 156 -3.26 7.36 3.36
N THR A 157 -1.99 7.09 3.70
CA THR A 157 -1.58 6.30 4.87
C THR A 157 -2.13 6.86 6.18
N GLY A 158 -2.04 8.16 6.39
CA GLY A 158 -2.54 8.84 7.59
C GLY A 158 -4.05 8.70 7.81
N ALA A 159 -4.85 8.51 6.76
CA ALA A 159 -6.29 8.30 6.87
C ALA A 159 -6.66 6.92 7.46
N TYR A 160 -5.73 5.94 7.41
CA TYR A 160 -6.00 4.57 7.85
C TYR A 160 -6.07 4.40 9.36
N ILE A 161 -5.60 5.37 10.14
CA ILE A 161 -5.82 5.36 11.60
C ILE A 161 -7.31 5.35 11.94
N ASN A 162 -8.15 6.05 11.17
CA ASN A 162 -9.60 6.02 11.34
C ASN A 162 -10.18 4.61 11.10
N SER A 163 -9.69 3.90 10.09
CA SER A 163 -10.09 2.52 9.82
C SER A 163 -9.59 1.56 10.91
N ALA A 164 -8.39 1.81 11.45
CA ALA A 164 -7.83 1.01 12.55
C ALA A 164 -8.68 1.15 13.82
N PHE A 165 -9.12 2.35 14.18
CA PHE A 165 -10.03 2.56 15.31
C PHE A 165 -11.34 1.78 15.14
N ALA A 166 -11.99 1.88 13.99
CA ALA A 166 -13.25 1.20 13.73
C ALA A 166 -13.10 -0.32 13.76
N LYS A 167 -12.02 -0.85 13.15
CA LYS A 167 -11.74 -2.30 13.19
C LYS A 167 -11.42 -2.80 14.59
N THR A 168 -10.64 -2.04 15.36
CA THR A 168 -10.30 -2.39 16.75
C THR A 168 -11.55 -2.40 17.62
N GLU A 169 -12.43 -1.40 17.49
CA GLU A 169 -13.72 -1.38 18.19
C GLU A 169 -14.55 -2.63 17.89
N ALA A 170 -14.66 -3.00 16.61
CA ALA A 170 -15.39 -4.19 16.20
C ALA A 170 -14.81 -5.49 16.79
N ILE A 171 -13.49 -5.63 16.83
CA ILE A 171 -12.81 -6.79 17.41
C ILE A 171 -13.01 -6.86 18.93
N LEU A 172 -12.86 -5.73 19.63
CA LEU A 172 -13.02 -5.68 21.10
C LEU A 172 -14.48 -5.92 21.54
N ASN A 173 -15.45 -5.72 20.66
CA ASN A 173 -16.86 -6.02 20.90
C ASN A 173 -17.27 -7.41 20.38
N ASP A 174 -16.33 -8.32 20.13
CA ASP A 174 -16.56 -9.68 19.62
C ASP A 174 -17.34 -9.73 18.28
N MET A 175 -17.34 -8.64 17.52
CA MET A 175 -18.07 -8.52 16.25
C MET A 175 -17.25 -8.93 15.02
N PHE A 176 -15.99 -9.32 15.21
CA PHE A 176 -15.08 -9.82 14.17
C PHE A 176 -14.50 -11.16 14.61
N GLN A 177 -15.30 -12.21 14.50
CA GLN A 177 -14.83 -13.60 14.63
C GLN A 177 -14.97 -14.33 13.30
#